data_8c239c2554997e8c385b429168d0bcaa
#
_entry.id   8c239c2554997e8c385b429168d0bcaa
#
_cell.length_a   1.000
_cell.length_b   1.000
_cell.length_c   1.000
_cell.angle_alpha   90.00
_cell.angle_beta   90.00
_cell.angle_gamma   90.00
#
_symmetry.space_group_name_H-M   'P 1'
#
loop_
_entity.id
_entity.type
_entity.pdbx_description
1 polymer ?
#
loop_
_entity_poly.entity_id
_entity_poly.type
_entity_poly.pdbx_seq_one_letter_code
_entity_poly.pdbx_strand_id
1 'polypeptide(L)'
;VADCEIAYRWMLENGPHGQSGPSSVFVAGDSAGGNLALVLNANLRDMGLRLPNAVIALSPITDGRYASPSIKDNLESDVMLKSLVKRFSWMPRSLISLVVTFLAKGDPKDPMISPLLGNLENLPPTLIQASEIEILRDDGRRYINKAVASGVDARLQLWANMPHVFQIFYPELPESDQAFTEISRFIEAHC
;
A
#
# COMPACT_ATOMS: atom_id res chain seq x y z
N VAL A 1 0.57 11.96 -5.64
CA VAL A 1 1.86 11.39 -6.09
C VAL A 1 2.90 12.49 -6.29
N ALA A 2 2.59 13.59 -7.00
CA ALA A 2 3.58 14.66 -7.24
C ALA A 2 4.22 15.21 -5.96
N ASP A 3 3.43 15.52 -4.93
CA ASP A 3 3.94 16.01 -3.65
C ASP A 3 4.84 14.96 -2.96
N CYS A 4 4.48 13.67 -3.05
CA CYS A 4 5.31 12.58 -2.52
C CYS A 4 6.65 12.48 -3.28
N GLU A 5 6.64 12.66 -4.59
CA GLU A 5 7.87 12.69 -5.41
C GLU A 5 8.77 13.85 -5.01
N ILE A 6 8.21 15.05 -4.86
CA ILE A 6 8.98 16.24 -4.43
C ILE A 6 9.62 15.98 -3.06
N ALA A 7 8.86 15.47 -2.10
CA ALA A 7 9.36 15.12 -0.77
C ALA A 7 10.46 14.05 -0.84
N TYR A 8 10.26 13.02 -1.67
CA TYR A 8 11.24 11.95 -1.86
C TYR A 8 12.55 12.48 -2.43
N ARG A 9 12.50 13.30 -3.49
CA ARG A 9 13.70 13.95 -4.07
C ARG A 9 14.43 14.81 -3.06
N TRP A 10 13.68 15.58 -2.28
CA TRP A 10 14.26 16.38 -1.21
C TRP A 10 14.99 15.52 -0.18
N MET A 11 14.41 14.38 0.23
CA MET A 11 15.03 13.43 1.16
C MET A 11 16.32 12.81 0.61
N LEU A 12 16.45 12.62 -0.69
CA LEU A 12 17.67 12.08 -1.30
C LEU A 12 18.87 13.04 -1.16
N GLU A 13 18.64 14.33 -0.95
CA GLU A 13 19.65 15.36 -0.80
C GLU A 13 19.82 15.79 0.66
N ASN A 14 18.82 15.54 1.50
CA ASN A 14 18.73 16.01 2.88
C ASN A 14 18.47 14.84 3.84
N GLY A 15 19.53 14.34 4.44
CA GLY A 15 19.43 13.31 5.48
C GLY A 15 19.10 13.89 6.86
N PRO A 16 18.98 13.04 7.87
CA PRO A 16 18.60 13.45 9.25
C PRO A 16 19.59 14.40 9.92
N HIS A 17 20.80 14.53 9.37
CA HIS A 17 21.88 15.37 9.92
C HIS A 17 22.21 16.58 9.01
N GLY A 18 21.34 16.95 8.08
CA GLY A 18 21.52 18.10 7.21
C GLY A 18 21.68 17.73 5.72
N GLN A 19 22.36 18.59 4.95
CA GLN A 19 22.54 18.44 3.49
C GLN A 19 23.54 17.32 3.12
N SER A 20 23.26 16.12 3.56
CA SER A 20 23.97 14.91 3.13
C SER A 20 22.93 13.85 2.78
N GLY A 21 23.00 13.31 1.57
CA GLY A 21 22.06 12.28 1.14
C GLY A 21 22.14 11.04 2.06
N PRO A 22 21.01 10.41 2.41
CA PRO A 22 20.98 9.20 3.21
C PRO A 22 21.57 8.01 2.43
N SER A 23 22.21 7.08 3.17
CA SER A 23 22.68 5.80 2.60
C SER A 23 21.51 4.93 2.18
N SER A 24 20.49 4.84 3.02
CA SER A 24 19.28 4.05 2.79
C SER A 24 18.02 4.90 2.94
N VAL A 25 17.04 4.67 2.08
CA VAL A 25 15.73 5.33 2.10
C VAL A 25 14.64 4.28 1.97
N PHE A 26 13.64 4.37 2.83
CA PHE A 26 12.47 3.50 2.83
C PHE A 26 11.21 4.34 2.64
N VAL A 27 10.22 3.78 1.94
CA VAL A 27 8.91 4.42 1.77
C VAL A 27 7.88 3.56 2.47
N ALA A 28 7.10 4.15 3.33
CA ALA A 28 6.02 3.47 4.04
C ALA A 28 4.71 4.24 3.97
N GLY A 29 3.60 3.52 4.03
CA GLY A 29 2.27 4.13 4.08
C GLY A 29 1.19 3.12 4.42
N ASP A 30 0.06 3.62 4.94
CA ASP A 30 -1.09 2.83 5.34
C ASP A 30 -2.31 3.16 4.48
N SER A 31 -3.17 2.19 4.22
CA SER A 31 -4.44 2.36 3.48
C SER A 31 -4.24 3.11 2.15
N ALA A 32 -4.78 4.32 2.02
CA ALA A 32 -4.54 5.21 0.89
C ALA A 32 -3.07 5.66 0.80
N GLY A 33 -2.37 5.84 1.93
CA GLY A 33 -0.93 6.09 1.98
C GLY A 33 -0.14 4.89 1.48
N GLY A 34 -0.57 3.67 1.75
CA GLY A 34 -0.02 2.44 1.17
C GLY A 34 -0.16 2.40 -0.36
N ASN A 35 -1.31 2.84 -0.89
CA ASN A 35 -1.49 3.05 -2.33
C ASN A 35 -0.46 4.05 -2.87
N LEU A 36 -0.35 5.23 -2.23
CA LEU A 36 0.61 6.27 -2.64
C LEU A 36 2.06 5.77 -2.61
N ALA A 37 2.45 4.97 -1.62
CA ALA A 37 3.78 4.37 -1.52
C ALA A 37 4.07 3.45 -2.72
N LEU A 38 3.12 2.58 -3.07
CA LEU A 38 3.25 1.64 -4.19
C LEU A 38 3.28 2.37 -5.54
N VAL A 39 2.42 3.39 -5.72
CA VAL A 39 2.37 4.21 -6.94
C VAL A 39 3.63 5.05 -7.10
N LEU A 40 4.09 5.71 -6.03
CA LEU A 40 5.32 6.50 -6.03
C LEU A 40 6.50 5.64 -6.49
N ASN A 41 6.61 4.43 -5.97
CA ASN A 41 7.68 3.51 -6.29
C ASN A 41 7.73 3.15 -7.80
N ALA A 42 6.57 2.84 -8.40
CA ALA A 42 6.46 2.59 -9.83
C ALA A 42 6.81 3.85 -10.66
N ASN A 43 6.33 5.02 -10.22
CA ASN A 43 6.62 6.30 -10.87
C ASN A 43 8.12 6.64 -10.84
N LEU A 44 8.79 6.45 -9.71
CA LEU A 44 10.24 6.67 -9.58
C LEU A 44 11.04 5.76 -10.54
N ARG A 45 10.66 4.48 -10.65
CA ARG A 45 11.26 3.55 -11.60
C ARG A 45 11.08 4.03 -13.04
N ASP A 46 9.86 4.41 -13.42
CA ASP A 46 9.53 4.83 -14.79
C ASP A 46 10.25 6.13 -15.18
N MET A 47 10.56 6.96 -14.18
CA MET A 47 11.37 8.18 -14.35
C MET A 47 12.88 7.92 -14.32
N GLY A 48 13.33 6.69 -14.06
CA GLY A 48 14.76 6.35 -13.94
C GLY A 48 15.44 6.98 -12.72
N LEU A 49 14.68 7.28 -11.66
CA LEU A 49 15.19 7.86 -10.43
C LEU A 49 15.71 6.80 -9.48
N ARG A 50 16.54 7.21 -8.51
CA ARG A 50 16.95 6.34 -7.42
C ARG A 50 15.69 5.78 -6.71
N LEU A 51 15.58 4.46 -6.66
CA LEU A 51 14.51 3.80 -5.95
C LEU A 51 14.80 3.74 -4.43
N PRO A 52 13.78 3.62 -3.58
CA PRO A 52 13.98 3.31 -2.17
C PRO A 52 14.58 1.91 -2.02
N ASN A 53 15.26 1.68 -0.91
CA ASN A 53 15.81 0.37 -0.56
C ASN A 53 14.70 -0.68 -0.38
N ALA A 54 13.56 -0.27 0.18
CA ALA A 54 12.36 -1.09 0.23
C ALA A 54 11.09 -0.25 0.44
N VAL A 55 9.93 -0.87 0.21
CA VAL A 55 8.60 -0.27 0.40
C VAL A 55 7.79 -1.11 1.38
N ILE A 56 7.13 -0.44 2.33
CA ILE A 56 6.24 -1.05 3.31
C ILE A 56 4.83 -0.48 3.11
N ALA A 57 3.85 -1.32 2.85
CA ALA A 57 2.46 -0.89 2.70
C ALA A 57 1.55 -1.64 3.69
N LEU A 58 0.83 -0.88 4.52
CA LEU A 58 -0.06 -1.42 5.55
C LEU A 58 -1.50 -1.33 5.04
N SER A 59 -2.15 -2.47 4.85
CA SER A 59 -3.53 -2.56 4.36
C SER A 59 -3.80 -1.71 3.11
N PRO A 60 -2.96 -1.76 2.05
CA PRO A 60 -3.04 -0.83 0.94
C PRO A 60 -4.26 -1.07 0.04
N ILE A 61 -4.81 0.00 -0.52
CA ILE A 61 -5.70 -0.08 -1.68
C ILE A 61 -4.81 -0.28 -2.92
N THR A 62 -5.00 -1.35 -3.68
CA THR A 62 -4.21 -1.60 -4.90
C THR A 62 -5.06 -1.63 -6.18
N ASP A 63 -6.37 -1.71 -6.05
CA ASP A 63 -7.34 -1.75 -7.16
C ASP A 63 -8.48 -0.77 -6.93
N GLY A 64 -8.39 0.44 -7.48
CA GLY A 64 -9.42 1.48 -7.39
C GLY A 64 -10.76 1.12 -8.04
N ARG A 65 -10.84 -0.02 -8.72
CA ARG A 65 -12.12 -0.56 -9.25
C ARG A 65 -12.93 -1.30 -8.18
N TYR A 66 -12.35 -1.50 -6.99
CA TYR A 66 -12.95 -2.28 -5.91
C TYR A 66 -13.42 -3.68 -6.36
N ALA A 67 -12.55 -4.37 -7.12
CA ALA A 67 -12.86 -5.68 -7.73
C ALA A 67 -12.36 -6.88 -6.91
N SER A 68 -11.69 -6.65 -5.78
CA SER A 68 -11.18 -7.72 -4.92
C SER A 68 -12.31 -8.48 -4.24
N PRO A 69 -12.27 -9.82 -4.20
CA PRO A 69 -13.31 -10.66 -3.58
C PRO A 69 -13.55 -10.33 -2.10
N SER A 70 -12.48 -10.05 -1.35
CA SER A 70 -12.56 -9.73 0.09
C SER A 70 -13.43 -8.52 0.41
N ILE A 71 -13.67 -7.60 -0.54
CA ILE A 71 -14.59 -6.47 -0.34
C ILE A 71 -16.00 -6.97 -0.02
N LYS A 72 -16.40 -8.09 -0.62
CA LYS A 72 -17.69 -8.73 -0.36
C LYS A 72 -17.60 -9.74 0.80
N ASP A 73 -16.57 -10.58 0.78
CA ASP A 73 -16.44 -11.71 1.68
C ASP A 73 -16.19 -11.25 3.13
N ASN A 74 -15.43 -10.17 3.31
CA ASN A 74 -15.06 -9.61 4.60
C ASN A 74 -15.88 -8.37 5.02
N LEU A 75 -16.94 -8.03 4.28
CA LEU A 75 -17.73 -6.83 4.57
C LEU A 75 -18.29 -6.81 5.99
N GLU A 76 -18.70 -7.97 6.50
CA GLU A 76 -19.30 -8.07 7.84
C GLU A 76 -18.24 -8.14 8.95
N SER A 77 -17.07 -8.67 8.67
CA SER A 77 -15.96 -8.81 9.63
C SER A 77 -15.08 -7.57 9.76
N ASP A 78 -15.02 -6.72 8.72
CA ASP A 78 -14.24 -5.48 8.78
C ASP A 78 -14.96 -4.43 9.63
N VAL A 79 -14.52 -4.28 10.87
CA VAL A 79 -15.14 -3.36 11.83
C VAL A 79 -14.88 -1.89 11.52
N MET A 80 -13.81 -1.56 10.80
CA MET A 80 -13.45 -0.17 10.50
C MET A 80 -14.07 0.34 9.20
N LEU A 81 -14.01 -0.43 8.13
CA LEU A 81 -14.44 0.01 6.81
C LEU A 81 -15.88 -0.39 6.46
N LYS A 82 -16.46 -1.35 7.20
CA LYS A 82 -17.83 -1.84 6.99
C LYS A 82 -18.88 -0.73 6.84
N SER A 83 -18.89 0.23 7.76
CA SER A 83 -19.89 1.31 7.75
C SER A 83 -19.75 2.20 6.52
N LEU A 84 -18.52 2.49 6.10
CA LEU A 84 -18.23 3.27 4.90
C LEU A 84 -18.70 2.53 3.66
N VAL A 85 -18.32 1.26 3.51
CA VAL A 85 -18.67 0.45 2.34
C VAL A 85 -20.18 0.20 2.26
N LYS A 86 -20.83 -0.12 3.38
CA LYS A 86 -22.30 -0.31 3.44
C LYS A 86 -23.07 0.94 3.03
N ARG A 87 -22.57 2.13 3.36
CA ARG A 87 -23.21 3.38 2.95
C ARG A 87 -23.31 3.53 1.43
N PHE A 88 -22.38 2.92 0.68
CA PHE A 88 -22.34 2.95 -0.79
C PHE A 88 -22.72 1.64 -1.46
N SER A 89 -22.99 0.57 -0.69
CA SER A 89 -23.26 -0.78 -1.23
C SER A 89 -24.54 -0.90 -2.07
N TRP A 90 -25.47 0.05 -1.89
CA TRP A 90 -26.69 0.15 -2.71
C TRP A 90 -26.44 0.75 -4.10
N MET A 91 -25.27 1.37 -4.30
CA MET A 91 -24.93 2.01 -5.59
C MET A 91 -24.46 0.95 -6.60
N PRO A 92 -24.90 1.03 -7.86
CA PRO A 92 -24.31 0.23 -8.94
C PRO A 92 -22.79 0.45 -9.03
N ARG A 93 -22.03 -0.60 -9.35
CA ARG A 93 -20.56 -0.52 -9.49
C ARG A 93 -20.12 0.57 -10.48
N SER A 94 -20.89 0.79 -11.55
CA SER A 94 -20.63 1.87 -12.51
C SER A 94 -20.68 3.26 -11.86
N LEU A 95 -21.60 3.45 -10.91
CA LEU A 95 -21.72 4.72 -10.20
C LEU A 95 -20.61 4.88 -9.15
N ILE A 96 -20.21 3.81 -8.47
CA ILE A 96 -19.04 3.82 -7.58
C ILE A 96 -17.77 4.17 -8.38
N SER A 97 -17.59 3.55 -9.54
CA SER A 97 -16.48 3.89 -10.45
C SER A 97 -16.48 5.37 -10.85
N LEU A 98 -17.66 5.93 -11.15
CA LEU A 98 -17.79 7.35 -11.47
C LEU A 98 -17.42 8.26 -10.29
N VAL A 99 -17.86 7.91 -9.08
CA VAL A 99 -17.50 8.66 -7.84
C VAL A 99 -16.00 8.58 -7.61
N VAL A 100 -15.38 7.40 -7.73
CA VAL A 100 -13.93 7.23 -7.60
C VAL A 100 -13.19 8.03 -8.67
N THR A 101 -13.63 7.99 -9.93
CA THR A 101 -13.07 8.81 -11.01
C THR A 101 -13.12 10.29 -10.68
N PHE A 102 -14.25 10.76 -10.15
CA PHE A 102 -14.41 12.16 -9.76
C PHE A 102 -13.52 12.57 -8.57
N LEU A 103 -13.47 11.73 -7.52
CA LEU A 103 -12.68 12.00 -6.31
C LEU A 103 -11.17 11.85 -6.55
N ALA A 104 -10.76 10.81 -7.30
CA ALA A 104 -9.37 10.57 -7.64
C ALA A 104 -8.91 11.42 -8.84
N LYS A 105 -9.82 12.13 -9.52
CA LYS A 105 -9.55 12.90 -10.74
C LYS A 105 -8.87 12.07 -11.84
N GLY A 106 -9.25 10.79 -11.97
CA GLY A 106 -8.63 9.89 -12.94
C GLY A 106 -9.37 8.58 -13.13
N ASP A 107 -9.03 7.82 -14.19
CA ASP A 107 -9.60 6.50 -14.46
C ASP A 107 -9.17 5.49 -13.36
N PRO A 108 -10.11 4.77 -12.72
CA PRO A 108 -9.78 3.69 -11.79
C PRO A 108 -8.91 2.56 -12.39
N LYS A 109 -8.77 2.50 -13.71
CA LYS A 109 -7.86 1.57 -14.38
C LYS A 109 -6.44 2.11 -14.54
N ASP A 110 -6.24 3.41 -14.30
CA ASP A 110 -4.93 4.02 -14.37
C ASP A 110 -4.01 3.41 -13.29
N PRO A 111 -2.81 2.92 -13.64
CA PRO A 111 -1.82 2.44 -12.67
C PRO A 111 -1.44 3.47 -11.59
N MET A 112 -1.60 4.75 -11.86
CA MET A 112 -1.40 5.84 -10.89
C MET A 112 -2.51 5.89 -9.81
N ILE A 113 -3.59 5.12 -9.97
CA ILE A 113 -4.67 4.95 -9.00
C ILE A 113 -4.72 3.50 -8.53
N SER A 114 -4.53 2.57 -9.46
CA SER A 114 -4.58 1.12 -9.26
C SER A 114 -3.22 0.49 -9.55
N PRO A 115 -2.26 0.56 -8.62
CA PRO A 115 -0.91 0.04 -8.85
C PRO A 115 -0.87 -1.46 -9.19
N LEU A 116 -1.87 -2.22 -8.78
CA LEU A 116 -2.06 -3.61 -9.21
C LEU A 116 -2.12 -3.77 -10.73
N LEU A 117 -2.61 -2.78 -11.47
CA LEU A 117 -2.79 -2.86 -12.92
C LEU A 117 -1.55 -2.44 -13.71
N GLY A 118 -0.58 -1.79 -13.05
CA GLY A 118 0.67 -1.33 -13.64
C GLY A 118 1.68 -2.45 -13.91
N ASN A 119 2.77 -2.11 -14.56
CA ASN A 119 3.95 -2.97 -14.62
C ASN A 119 4.65 -3.00 -13.25
N LEU A 120 4.93 -4.18 -12.72
CA LEU A 120 5.60 -4.36 -11.41
C LEU A 120 7.05 -4.85 -11.54
N GLU A 121 7.58 -5.00 -12.76
CA GLU A 121 8.97 -5.37 -12.96
C GLU A 121 9.95 -4.32 -12.41
N ASN A 122 11.08 -4.77 -11.92
CA ASN A 122 12.18 -3.91 -11.43
C ASN A 122 11.77 -2.96 -10.29
N LEU A 123 10.76 -3.30 -9.52
CA LEU A 123 10.42 -2.60 -8.28
C LEU A 123 11.32 -3.09 -7.13
N PRO A 124 11.60 -2.24 -6.12
CA PRO A 124 12.37 -2.64 -4.95
C PRO A 124 11.61 -3.64 -4.07
N PRO A 125 12.31 -4.29 -3.13
CA PRO A 125 11.71 -5.16 -2.15
C PRO A 125 10.48 -4.53 -1.51
N THR A 126 9.38 -5.30 -1.42
CA THR A 126 8.08 -4.79 -0.97
C THR A 126 7.47 -5.69 0.09
N LEU A 127 7.15 -5.12 1.25
CA LEU A 127 6.39 -5.77 2.30
C LEU A 127 4.97 -5.21 2.35
N ILE A 128 3.97 -6.08 2.29
CA ILE A 128 2.58 -5.73 2.61
C ILE A 128 2.17 -6.46 3.89
N GLN A 129 1.62 -5.73 4.84
CA GLN A 129 0.92 -6.29 5.99
C GLN A 129 -0.57 -5.96 5.88
N ALA A 130 -1.43 -6.94 6.09
CA ALA A 130 -2.88 -6.78 6.01
C ALA A 130 -3.59 -7.71 7.01
N SER A 131 -4.84 -7.45 7.31
CA SER A 131 -5.65 -8.34 8.13
C SER A 131 -6.36 -9.42 7.28
N GLU A 132 -6.52 -10.62 7.84
CA GLU A 132 -7.31 -11.67 7.19
C GLU A 132 -8.79 -11.29 7.04
N ILE A 133 -9.31 -10.48 7.96
CA ILE A 133 -10.73 -10.14 8.05
C ILE A 133 -11.09 -8.75 7.50
N GLU A 134 -10.12 -8.00 6.94
CA GLU A 134 -10.40 -6.71 6.32
C GLU A 134 -10.81 -6.83 4.84
N ILE A 135 -11.54 -5.85 4.34
CA ILE A 135 -12.01 -5.83 2.95
C ILE A 135 -10.88 -5.65 1.92
N LEU A 136 -9.73 -5.11 2.31
CA LEU A 136 -8.56 -4.89 1.45
C LEU A 136 -7.55 -6.06 1.46
N ARG A 137 -7.85 -7.17 2.16
CA ARG A 137 -6.99 -8.37 2.20
C ARG A 137 -6.54 -8.81 0.81
N ASP A 138 -7.48 -8.96 -0.11
CA ASP A 138 -7.17 -9.48 -1.44
C ASP A 138 -6.52 -8.44 -2.36
N ASP A 139 -6.62 -7.16 -2.06
CA ASP A 139 -5.86 -6.11 -2.70
C ASP A 139 -4.35 -6.36 -2.48
N GLY A 140 -3.94 -6.53 -1.23
CA GLY A 140 -2.57 -6.88 -0.88
C GLY A 140 -2.12 -8.20 -1.48
N ARG A 141 -2.96 -9.25 -1.38
CA ARG A 141 -2.65 -10.59 -1.91
C ARG A 141 -2.42 -10.58 -3.42
N ARG A 142 -3.31 -9.94 -4.16
CA ARG A 142 -3.22 -9.84 -5.63
C ARG A 142 -2.00 -9.05 -6.07
N TYR A 143 -1.68 -7.95 -5.38
CA TYR A 143 -0.51 -7.15 -5.66
C TYR A 143 0.78 -7.96 -5.45
N ILE A 144 0.94 -8.59 -4.29
CA ILE A 144 2.14 -9.40 -3.98
C ILE A 144 2.28 -10.58 -4.94
N ASN A 145 1.21 -11.31 -5.24
CA ASN A 145 1.28 -12.40 -6.21
C ASN A 145 1.78 -11.93 -7.57
N LYS A 146 1.32 -10.77 -8.04
CA LYS A 146 1.78 -10.19 -9.30
C LYS A 146 3.22 -9.70 -9.21
N ALA A 147 3.62 -9.05 -8.11
CA ALA A 147 4.98 -8.57 -7.90
C ALA A 147 5.99 -9.73 -7.90
N VAL A 148 5.70 -10.82 -7.19
CA VAL A 148 6.53 -12.04 -7.19
C VAL A 148 6.61 -12.64 -8.59
N ALA A 149 5.49 -12.72 -9.30
CA ALA A 149 5.47 -13.21 -10.70
C ALA A 149 6.27 -12.30 -11.66
N SER A 150 6.46 -11.04 -11.31
CA SER A 150 7.30 -10.06 -12.03
C SER A 150 8.76 -10.05 -11.56
N GLY A 151 9.17 -10.99 -10.69
CA GLY A 151 10.55 -11.11 -10.20
C GLY A 151 10.94 -10.19 -9.05
N VAL A 152 9.97 -9.54 -8.38
CA VAL A 152 10.22 -8.67 -7.23
C VAL A 152 10.31 -9.50 -5.94
N ASP A 153 11.26 -9.19 -5.04
CA ASP A 153 11.24 -9.70 -3.66
C ASP A 153 10.07 -9.03 -2.92
N ALA A 154 8.92 -9.70 -2.92
CA ALA A 154 7.70 -9.16 -2.36
C ALA A 154 7.06 -10.16 -1.40
N ARG A 155 6.62 -9.67 -0.24
CA ARG A 155 6.11 -10.50 0.86
C ARG A 155 4.78 -9.97 1.36
N LEU A 156 3.85 -10.87 1.62
CA LEU A 156 2.58 -10.59 2.29
C LEU A 156 2.59 -11.23 3.68
N GLN A 157 2.29 -10.44 4.69
CA GLN A 157 1.99 -10.92 6.04
C GLN A 157 0.52 -10.67 6.34
N LEU A 158 -0.24 -11.76 6.53
CA LEU A 158 -1.64 -11.69 6.93
C LEU A 158 -1.77 -11.94 8.43
N TRP A 159 -2.49 -11.07 9.10
CA TRP A 159 -2.69 -11.09 10.54
C TRP A 159 -4.14 -11.48 10.87
N ALA A 160 -4.29 -12.54 11.65
CA ALA A 160 -5.60 -13.08 12.00
C ALA A 160 -6.37 -12.11 12.92
N ASN A 161 -7.65 -11.90 12.60
CA ASN A 161 -8.59 -11.16 13.44
C ASN A 161 -8.22 -9.71 13.78
N MET A 162 -7.36 -9.07 13.00
CA MET A 162 -6.96 -7.69 13.23
C MET A 162 -7.90 -6.72 12.49
N PRO A 163 -8.12 -5.50 13.02
CA PRO A 163 -8.80 -4.46 12.26
C PRO A 163 -7.90 -3.92 11.12
N HIS A 164 -8.51 -3.19 10.19
CA HIS A 164 -7.78 -2.47 9.15
C HIS A 164 -6.72 -1.53 9.76
N VAL A 165 -5.48 -1.58 9.24
CA VAL A 165 -4.34 -0.78 9.75
C VAL A 165 -4.15 -0.94 11.27
N PHE A 166 -4.22 -2.16 11.78
CA PHE A 166 -4.13 -2.43 13.22
C PHE A 166 -2.85 -1.92 13.88
N GLN A 167 -1.82 -1.65 13.11
CA GLN A 167 -0.53 -1.12 13.58
C GLN A 167 -0.67 0.23 14.29
N ILE A 168 -1.72 1.02 13.99
CA ILE A 168 -1.97 2.32 14.67
C ILE A 168 -2.29 2.16 16.17
N PHE A 169 -2.61 0.94 16.61
CA PHE A 169 -2.90 0.65 18.02
C PHE A 169 -1.65 0.29 18.83
N TYR A 170 -0.47 0.56 18.28
CA TYR A 170 0.77 0.42 19.06
C TYR A 170 0.85 1.52 20.14
N PRO A 171 1.28 1.22 21.37
CA PRO A 171 1.77 -0.07 21.89
C PRO A 171 0.68 -0.94 22.55
N GLU A 172 -0.59 -0.55 22.52
CA GLU A 172 -1.67 -1.17 23.28
C GLU A 172 -2.03 -2.58 22.77
N LEU A 173 -1.79 -2.83 21.46
CA LEU A 173 -2.08 -4.10 20.82
C LEU A 173 -0.78 -4.91 20.62
N PRO A 174 -0.63 -6.10 21.25
CA PRO A 174 0.57 -6.91 21.11
C PRO A 174 0.92 -7.30 19.67
N GLU A 175 -0.09 -7.53 18.83
CA GLU A 175 0.08 -7.85 17.42
C GLU A 175 0.67 -6.66 16.64
N SER A 176 0.40 -5.43 17.07
CA SER A 176 1.01 -4.23 16.47
C SER A 176 2.51 -4.18 16.78
N ASP A 177 2.93 -4.52 18.00
CA ASP A 177 4.34 -4.61 18.37
C ASP A 177 5.08 -5.69 17.54
N GLN A 178 4.46 -6.86 17.38
CA GLN A 178 4.98 -7.92 16.54
C GLN A 178 5.08 -7.48 15.06
N ALA A 179 4.06 -6.77 14.55
CA ALA A 179 4.07 -6.26 13.20
C ALA A 179 5.20 -5.26 12.95
N PHE A 180 5.46 -4.35 13.89
CA PHE A 180 6.60 -3.44 13.81
C PHE A 180 7.95 -4.16 13.93
N THR A 181 8.02 -5.22 14.73
CA THR A 181 9.22 -6.07 14.79
C THR A 181 9.51 -6.70 13.42
N GLU A 182 8.50 -7.20 12.72
CA GLU A 182 8.65 -7.76 11.37
C GLU A 182 9.03 -6.68 10.33
N ILE A 183 8.48 -5.45 10.45
CA ILE A 183 8.87 -4.31 9.62
C ILE A 183 10.36 -3.97 9.86
N SER A 184 10.79 -3.92 11.12
CA SER A 184 12.20 -3.64 11.48
C SER A 184 13.15 -4.67 10.87
N ARG A 185 12.83 -5.96 10.99
CA ARG A 185 13.61 -7.03 10.35
C ARG A 185 13.67 -6.91 8.83
N PHE A 186 12.55 -6.50 8.21
CA PHE A 186 12.51 -6.29 6.78
C PHE A 186 13.38 -5.10 6.36
N ILE A 187 13.35 -4.00 7.11
CA ILE A 187 14.21 -2.84 6.89
C ILE A 187 15.68 -3.21 7.03
N GLU A 188 16.06 -3.89 8.13
CA GLU A 188 17.43 -4.32 8.39
C GLU A 188 18.01 -5.21 7.29
N ALA A 189 17.18 -6.07 6.70
CA ALA A 189 17.58 -6.95 5.59
C ALA A 189 17.84 -6.20 4.27
N HIS A 190 17.42 -4.92 4.16
CA HIS A 190 17.52 -4.12 2.93
C HIS A 190 18.25 -2.78 3.13
N CYS A 191 18.99 -2.64 4.24
CA CYS A 191 19.85 -1.46 4.52
C CYS A 191 21.15 -1.44 3.69
#